data_10356c782960aa1ce4eee3e17467481d
#
_entry.id   10356c782960aa1ce4eee3e17467481d
#
_cell.length_a   1.000
_cell.length_b   1.000
_cell.length_c   1.000
_cell.angle_alpha   90.00
_cell.angle_beta   90.00
_cell.angle_gamma   90.00
#
_symmetry.space_group_name_H-M   'P 1'
#
loop_
_entity.id
_entity.type
_entity.pdbx_description
1 polymer ?
#
loop_
_entity_poly.entity_id
_entity_poly.type
_entity_poly.pdbx_seq_one_letter_code
_entity_poly.pdbx_strand_id
1 'polypeptide(L)'
;EAVKKNGVRCMVDLHNRWNPPFNKAKQEVESGKLGTPYTAYIRHSDIKWVATDMLSWSSRSSILWFLGSHSLDTLRWMFDDDVKRVYSVKKTGILKKLGVDTPDIFLTTIEFNKGGVAQMENGWVTPNGNTNINDFKFSILCTEGMISLDLSGHNLIHEVTEERAYTPDILVSNYVFDRCKGLSYESIRDFVDRLVDGKEFRVTLEDARKTALAIIAIHESAETGMPIEVEY
;
A
#
# COMPACT_ATOMS: atom_id res chain seq x y z
N GLU A 1 -21.82 2.32 9.36
CA GLU A 1 -23.25 2.46 9.71
C GLU A 1 -24.17 2.24 8.51
N ALA A 2 -23.97 2.98 7.37
CA ALA A 2 -24.84 2.89 6.18
C ALA A 2 -24.92 1.47 5.61
N VAL A 3 -23.82 0.73 5.52
CA VAL A 3 -23.75 -0.66 5.05
C VAL A 3 -24.65 -1.57 5.92
N LYS A 4 -24.48 -1.49 7.25
CA LYS A 4 -25.28 -2.27 8.19
C LYS A 4 -26.76 -1.90 8.13
N LYS A 5 -27.07 -0.58 8.07
CA LYS A 5 -28.45 -0.08 8.00
C LYS A 5 -29.19 -0.57 6.76
N ASN A 6 -28.51 -0.65 5.63
CA ASN A 6 -29.13 -1.03 4.35
C ASN A 6 -28.96 -2.52 4.00
N GLY A 7 -28.32 -3.31 4.85
CA GLY A 7 -28.13 -4.75 4.61
C GLY A 7 -27.32 -5.08 3.35
N VAL A 8 -26.48 -4.14 2.88
CA VAL A 8 -25.66 -4.33 1.68
C VAL A 8 -24.30 -4.90 2.02
N ARG A 9 -23.66 -5.55 1.07
CA ARG A 9 -22.29 -6.05 1.19
C ARG A 9 -21.31 -5.01 0.61
N CYS A 10 -20.16 -4.84 1.26
CA CYS A 10 -19.16 -3.84 0.87
C CYS A 10 -17.76 -4.38 1.14
N MET A 11 -16.84 -4.12 0.23
CA MET A 11 -15.43 -4.37 0.37
C MET A 11 -14.65 -3.10 0.00
N VAL A 12 -13.55 -2.83 0.67
CA VAL A 12 -12.58 -1.83 0.26
C VAL A 12 -11.48 -2.53 -0.54
N ASP A 13 -11.13 -1.98 -1.71
CA ASP A 13 -10.17 -2.60 -2.63
C ASP A 13 -8.71 -2.36 -2.18
N LEU A 14 -8.27 -3.07 -1.18
CA LEU A 14 -6.87 -3.12 -0.72
C LEU A 14 -6.13 -4.24 -1.50
N HIS A 15 -5.98 -4.03 -2.79
CA HIS A 15 -5.66 -5.04 -3.80
C HIS A 15 -4.24 -5.62 -3.74
N ASN A 16 -3.33 -5.10 -2.90
CA ASN A 16 -2.02 -5.72 -2.69
C ASN A 16 -2.14 -7.18 -2.24
N ARG A 17 -3.22 -7.55 -1.55
CA ARG A 17 -3.48 -8.93 -1.14
C ARG A 17 -3.68 -9.91 -2.31
N TRP A 18 -3.99 -9.40 -3.52
CA TRP A 18 -4.10 -10.20 -4.76
C TRP A 18 -2.85 -10.13 -5.62
N ASN A 19 -1.82 -9.36 -5.22
CA ASN A 19 -0.56 -9.29 -5.93
C ASN A 19 0.24 -10.59 -5.69
N PRO A 20 0.60 -11.36 -6.73
CA PRO A 20 1.26 -12.65 -6.58
C PRO A 20 2.51 -12.66 -5.68
N PRO A 21 3.47 -11.70 -5.80
CA PRO A 21 4.61 -11.61 -4.89
C PRO A 21 4.21 -11.46 -3.42
N PHE A 22 3.25 -10.59 -3.10
CA PHE A 22 2.79 -10.41 -1.72
C PHE A 22 2.01 -11.62 -1.21
N ASN A 23 1.17 -12.23 -2.05
CA ASN A 23 0.45 -13.44 -1.68
C ASN A 23 1.40 -14.59 -1.38
N LYS A 24 2.46 -14.75 -2.22
CA LYS A 24 3.51 -15.75 -1.95
C LYS A 24 4.28 -15.45 -0.67
N ALA A 25 4.65 -14.19 -0.44
CA ALA A 25 5.31 -13.78 0.81
C ALA A 25 4.45 -14.10 2.04
N LYS A 26 3.15 -13.81 1.99
CA LYS A 26 2.21 -14.13 3.08
C LYS A 26 2.14 -15.63 3.36
N GLN A 27 2.06 -16.46 2.32
CA GLN A 27 2.08 -17.93 2.46
C GLN A 27 3.37 -18.42 3.15
N GLU A 28 4.54 -17.86 2.80
CA GLU A 28 5.81 -18.24 3.43
C GLU A 28 5.86 -17.80 4.91
N VAL A 29 5.36 -16.62 5.24
CA VAL A 29 5.25 -16.17 6.63
C VAL A 29 4.29 -17.09 7.42
N GLU A 30 3.10 -17.38 6.86
CA GLU A 30 2.10 -18.25 7.51
C GLU A 30 2.58 -19.72 7.64
N SER A 31 3.48 -20.17 6.78
CA SER A 31 4.02 -21.53 6.86
C SER A 31 4.85 -21.77 8.13
N GLY A 32 5.26 -20.70 8.82
CA GLY A 32 6.12 -20.76 10.00
C GLY A 32 7.60 -21.05 9.73
N LYS A 33 8.00 -21.31 8.47
CA LYS A 33 9.41 -21.62 8.12
C LYS A 33 10.37 -20.47 8.41
N LEU A 34 9.85 -19.24 8.40
CA LEU A 34 10.65 -18.04 8.64
C LEU A 34 10.60 -17.60 10.12
N GLY A 35 9.91 -18.35 10.97
CA GLY A 35 9.65 -17.97 12.35
C GLY A 35 8.58 -16.87 12.44
N THR A 36 8.68 -16.03 13.47
CA THR A 36 7.71 -14.96 13.75
C THR A 36 8.14 -13.64 13.11
N PRO A 37 7.23 -12.89 12.46
CA PRO A 37 7.49 -11.53 11.98
C PRO A 37 8.07 -10.63 13.08
N TYR A 38 9.20 -9.96 12.77
CA TYR A 38 9.93 -9.15 13.74
C TYR A 38 10.02 -7.69 13.34
N THR A 39 10.56 -7.40 12.15
CA THR A 39 10.56 -6.04 11.59
C THR A 39 10.18 -6.05 10.11
N ALA A 40 9.63 -4.94 9.62
CA ALA A 40 9.37 -4.76 8.20
C ALA A 40 9.70 -3.35 7.72
N TYR A 41 9.97 -3.22 6.43
CA TYR A 41 10.09 -1.95 5.73
C TYR A 41 9.22 -2.00 4.47
N ILE A 42 8.47 -0.93 4.25
CA ILE A 42 7.71 -0.74 3.02
C ILE A 42 7.94 0.68 2.49
N ARG A 43 8.30 0.79 1.21
CA ARG A 43 8.28 2.01 0.42
C ARG A 43 7.26 1.82 -0.68
N HIS A 44 6.32 2.74 -0.78
CA HIS A 44 5.37 2.80 -1.89
C HIS A 44 5.16 4.26 -2.25
N SER A 45 5.88 4.70 -3.27
CA SER A 45 5.96 6.09 -3.68
C SER A 45 5.79 6.22 -5.20
N ASP A 46 5.20 7.33 -5.64
CA ASP A 46 4.95 7.62 -7.04
C ASP A 46 5.86 8.72 -7.59
N ILE A 47 5.98 8.78 -8.91
CA ILE A 47 6.56 9.92 -9.61
C ILE A 47 5.65 11.15 -9.49
N LYS A 48 6.23 12.35 -9.60
CA LYS A 48 5.52 13.63 -9.44
C LYS A 48 4.31 13.78 -10.36
N TRP A 49 4.39 13.25 -11.58
CA TRP A 49 3.32 13.28 -12.57
C TRP A 49 1.97 12.77 -12.01
N VAL A 50 2.00 11.79 -11.11
CA VAL A 50 0.78 11.26 -10.50
C VAL A 50 0.04 12.35 -9.72
N ALA A 51 0.75 13.11 -8.90
CA ALA A 51 0.14 14.18 -8.09
C ALA A 51 -0.16 15.44 -8.91
N THR A 52 0.63 15.76 -9.95
CA THR A 52 0.50 17.01 -10.70
C THR A 52 -0.50 16.93 -11.84
N ASP A 53 -0.57 15.78 -12.52
CA ASP A 53 -1.29 15.65 -13.79
C ASP A 53 -2.36 14.56 -13.78
N MET A 54 -2.09 13.40 -13.15
CA MET A 54 -3.02 12.26 -13.16
C MET A 54 -4.20 12.45 -12.21
N LEU A 55 -3.96 12.96 -10.99
CA LEU A 55 -4.95 13.04 -9.93
C LEU A 55 -5.43 14.47 -9.71
N SER A 56 -6.57 14.84 -10.28
CA SER A 56 -7.18 16.17 -10.12
C SER A 56 -7.57 16.54 -8.68
N TRP A 57 -7.55 15.57 -7.77
CA TRP A 57 -7.92 15.73 -6.36
C TRP A 57 -6.72 15.69 -5.40
N SER A 58 -5.50 15.56 -5.88
CA SER A 58 -4.28 15.41 -5.07
C SER A 58 -4.10 16.51 -4.01
N SER A 59 -4.41 17.77 -4.35
CA SER A 59 -4.36 18.91 -3.42
C SER A 59 -5.43 18.88 -2.30
N ARG A 60 -6.41 17.98 -2.38
CA ARG A 60 -7.49 17.82 -1.39
C ARG A 60 -7.37 16.53 -0.59
N SER A 61 -6.24 15.85 -0.74
CA SER A 61 -5.95 14.57 -0.11
C SER A 61 -4.47 14.46 0.23
N SER A 62 -3.99 13.27 0.56
CA SER A 62 -2.58 12.99 0.77
C SER A 62 -2.21 11.63 0.20
N ILE A 63 -0.91 11.41 0.01
CA ILE A 63 -0.35 10.11 -0.40
C ILE A 63 -0.74 8.99 0.58
N LEU A 64 -0.97 9.30 1.85
CA LEU A 64 -1.38 8.29 2.84
C LEU A 64 -2.75 7.69 2.53
N TRP A 65 -3.71 8.50 2.04
CA TRP A 65 -5.00 7.99 1.62
C TRP A 65 -4.93 7.24 0.28
N PHE A 66 -3.97 7.55 -0.56
CA PHE A 66 -3.80 6.90 -1.87
C PHE A 66 -2.96 5.62 -1.75
N LEU A 67 -1.65 5.75 -1.52
CA LEU A 67 -0.74 4.60 -1.41
C LEU A 67 -0.52 4.10 0.03
N GLY A 68 -0.58 5.02 1.01
CA GLY A 68 -0.33 4.67 2.41
C GLY A 68 -1.35 3.70 2.97
N SER A 69 -2.63 3.76 2.54
CA SER A 69 -3.65 2.80 2.93
C SER A 69 -3.31 1.37 2.48
N HIS A 70 -2.79 1.22 1.25
CA HIS A 70 -2.31 -0.07 0.74
C HIS A 70 -1.06 -0.55 1.48
N SER A 71 -0.11 0.35 1.76
CA SER A 71 1.11 0.03 2.51
C SER A 71 0.79 -0.47 3.91
N LEU A 72 -0.06 0.27 4.62
CA LEU A 72 -0.44 -0.05 6.00
C LEU A 72 -1.26 -1.34 6.08
N ASP A 73 -2.19 -1.56 5.17
CA ASP A 73 -2.92 -2.82 5.09
C ASP A 73 -1.97 -4.00 4.83
N THR A 74 -1.02 -3.84 3.91
CA THR A 74 -0.01 -4.87 3.63
C THR A 74 0.80 -5.22 4.87
N LEU A 75 1.25 -4.23 5.64
CA LEU A 75 1.97 -4.44 6.89
C LEU A 75 1.09 -5.16 7.93
N ARG A 76 -0.13 -4.68 8.19
CA ARG A 76 -1.07 -5.33 9.12
C ARG A 76 -1.35 -6.78 8.73
N TRP A 77 -1.57 -7.02 7.44
CA TRP A 77 -1.81 -8.37 6.91
C TRP A 77 -0.59 -9.28 7.06
N MET A 78 0.62 -8.79 6.79
CA MET A 78 1.85 -9.59 6.93
C MET A 78 2.15 -9.95 8.39
N PHE A 79 1.98 -9.00 9.32
CA PHE A 79 2.17 -9.24 10.75
C PHE A 79 1.02 -10.03 11.40
N ASP A 80 -0.13 -10.12 10.73
CA ASP A 80 -1.37 -10.62 11.34
C ASP A 80 -1.63 -9.94 12.69
N ASP A 81 -1.53 -8.60 12.69
CA ASP A 81 -1.60 -7.79 13.92
C ASP A 81 -2.12 -6.38 13.62
N ASP A 82 -2.66 -5.75 14.66
CA ASP A 82 -3.13 -4.38 14.60
C ASP A 82 -2.06 -3.39 15.09
N VAL A 83 -2.09 -2.18 14.54
CA VAL A 83 -1.17 -1.11 14.91
C VAL A 83 -1.46 -0.64 16.33
N LYS A 84 -0.46 -0.62 17.17
CA LYS A 84 -0.54 -0.09 18.56
C LYS A 84 -0.28 1.41 18.58
N ARG A 85 0.82 1.85 17.96
CA ARG A 85 1.30 3.24 18.02
C ARG A 85 2.02 3.60 16.73
N VAL A 86 1.95 4.87 16.35
CA VAL A 86 2.66 5.42 15.20
C VAL A 86 3.44 6.68 15.58
N TYR A 87 4.58 6.89 14.92
CA TYR A 87 5.27 8.16 14.87
C TYR A 87 5.59 8.51 13.43
N SER A 88 5.21 9.70 12.98
CA SER A 88 5.35 10.10 11.59
C SER A 88 5.90 11.51 11.46
N VAL A 89 6.73 11.70 10.43
CA VAL A 89 7.16 13.02 9.98
C VAL A 89 6.80 13.20 8.51
N LYS A 90 6.49 14.44 8.13
CA LYS A 90 6.19 14.79 6.73
C LYS A 90 7.12 15.88 6.22
N LYS A 91 7.33 15.91 4.91
CA LYS A 91 7.95 17.03 4.21
C LYS A 91 6.98 17.62 3.20
N THR A 92 7.09 18.93 2.99
CA THR A 92 6.26 19.69 2.05
C THR A 92 7.15 20.68 1.32
N GLY A 93 6.86 20.98 0.07
CA GLY A 93 7.55 22.06 -0.64
C GLY A 93 7.79 21.80 -2.11
N ILE A 94 8.07 20.58 -2.54
CA ILE A 94 8.27 20.24 -3.96
C ILE A 94 6.95 20.38 -4.71
N LEU A 95 5.90 19.68 -4.27
CA LEU A 95 4.58 19.71 -4.91
C LEU A 95 3.93 21.09 -4.77
N LYS A 96 4.10 21.77 -3.64
CA LYS A 96 3.61 23.11 -3.44
C LYS A 96 4.17 24.10 -4.46
N LYS A 97 5.45 23.98 -4.82
CA LYS A 97 6.07 24.80 -5.89
C LYS A 97 5.51 24.47 -7.28
N LEU A 98 4.93 23.28 -7.45
CA LEU A 98 4.27 22.83 -8.67
C LEU A 98 2.76 23.10 -8.67
N GLY A 99 2.24 23.84 -7.66
CA GLY A 99 0.83 24.23 -7.58
C GLY A 99 -0.07 23.19 -6.89
N VAL A 100 0.49 22.14 -6.29
CA VAL A 100 -0.26 21.09 -5.56
C VAL A 100 -0.01 21.22 -4.06
N ASP A 101 -1.00 21.68 -3.31
CA ASP A 101 -0.87 21.91 -1.85
C ASP A 101 -1.15 20.62 -1.06
N THR A 102 -0.15 19.74 -1.01
CA THR A 102 -0.19 18.49 -0.24
C THR A 102 1.24 18.15 0.23
N PRO A 103 1.40 17.33 1.28
CA PRO A 103 2.72 16.83 1.66
C PRO A 103 3.38 16.02 0.55
N ASP A 104 4.69 16.22 0.38
CA ASP A 104 5.52 15.53 -0.59
C ASP A 104 5.74 14.05 -0.24
N ILE A 105 5.96 13.78 1.06
CA ILE A 105 6.34 12.47 1.60
C ILE A 105 6.03 12.37 3.09
N PHE A 106 5.70 11.16 3.54
CA PHE A 106 5.63 10.76 4.94
C PHE A 106 6.64 9.64 5.22
N LEU A 107 7.30 9.73 6.37
CA LEU A 107 8.14 8.68 6.94
C LEU A 107 7.55 8.29 8.30
N THR A 108 7.13 7.06 8.44
CA THR A 108 6.35 6.59 9.58
C THR A 108 6.98 5.36 10.22
N THR A 109 7.19 5.41 11.54
CA THR A 109 7.48 4.24 12.38
C THR A 109 6.17 3.71 12.95
N ILE A 110 5.98 2.40 12.90
CA ILE A 110 4.77 1.70 13.31
C ILE A 110 5.15 0.63 14.33
N GLU A 111 4.47 0.61 15.46
CA GLU A 111 4.55 -0.45 16.46
C GLU A 111 3.26 -1.26 16.46
N PHE A 112 3.36 -2.57 16.46
CA PHE A 112 2.23 -3.50 16.50
C PHE A 112 1.98 -4.03 17.92
N ASN A 113 0.75 -4.49 18.19
CA ASN A 113 0.36 -4.96 19.52
C ASN A 113 1.18 -6.16 20.01
N LYS A 114 1.55 -7.08 19.12
CA LYS A 114 2.38 -8.27 19.43
C LYS A 114 3.89 -7.97 19.47
N GLY A 115 4.29 -6.70 19.33
CA GLY A 115 5.68 -6.25 19.46
C GLY A 115 6.47 -6.15 18.17
N GLY A 116 5.87 -6.44 17.02
CA GLY A 116 6.50 -6.18 15.72
C GLY A 116 6.65 -4.68 15.45
N VAL A 117 7.65 -4.28 14.65
CA VAL A 117 7.91 -2.88 14.30
C VAL A 117 8.07 -2.75 12.78
N ALA A 118 7.55 -1.67 12.20
CA ALA A 118 7.75 -1.40 10.78
C ALA A 118 8.13 0.06 10.49
N GLN A 119 8.82 0.24 9.37
CA GLN A 119 9.04 1.53 8.74
C GLN A 119 8.22 1.61 7.45
N MET A 120 7.47 2.69 7.30
CA MET A 120 6.65 2.95 6.12
C MET A 120 7.02 4.29 5.50
N GLU A 121 7.34 4.29 4.21
CA GLU A 121 7.60 5.47 3.42
C GLU A 121 6.58 5.59 2.29
N ASN A 122 5.87 6.73 2.24
CA ASN A 122 4.95 7.04 1.15
C ASN A 122 5.17 8.47 0.66
N GLY A 123 5.42 8.61 -0.62
CA GLY A 123 5.65 9.89 -1.27
C GLY A 123 5.18 9.88 -2.73
N TRP A 124 5.07 11.08 -3.32
CA TRP A 124 4.80 11.25 -4.74
C TRP A 124 5.68 12.35 -5.34
N VAL A 125 6.95 12.29 -4.96
CA VAL A 125 8.00 13.22 -5.43
C VAL A 125 9.17 12.52 -6.10
N THR A 126 9.04 11.24 -6.42
CA THR A 126 10.00 10.52 -7.26
C THR A 126 10.12 11.26 -8.60
N PRO A 127 11.34 11.42 -9.15
CA PRO A 127 11.52 12.11 -10.43
C PRO A 127 10.71 11.47 -11.56
N ASN A 128 10.12 12.30 -12.45
CA ASN A 128 9.33 11.81 -13.58
C ASN A 128 10.15 10.99 -14.59
N GLY A 129 11.48 11.09 -14.56
CA GLY A 129 12.37 10.24 -15.37
C GLY A 129 12.61 8.83 -14.81
N ASN A 130 11.95 8.46 -13.71
CA ASN A 130 12.01 7.09 -13.22
C ASN A 130 11.44 6.11 -14.25
N THR A 131 12.02 4.92 -14.33
CA THR A 131 11.61 3.91 -15.32
C THR A 131 10.22 3.32 -15.06
N ASN A 132 9.72 3.48 -13.83
CA ASN A 132 8.39 3.05 -13.39
C ASN A 132 7.65 4.21 -12.74
N ILE A 133 6.31 4.15 -12.76
CA ILE A 133 5.46 5.11 -12.04
C ILE A 133 5.67 4.95 -10.54
N ASN A 134 5.71 3.71 -10.06
CA ASN A 134 5.85 3.38 -8.65
C ASN A 134 7.30 3.01 -8.29
N ASP A 135 7.79 3.51 -7.17
CA ASP A 135 8.92 2.93 -6.42
C ASP A 135 8.36 2.11 -5.26
N PHE A 136 8.20 0.80 -5.49
CA PHE A 136 7.52 -0.09 -4.57
C PHE A 136 8.41 -1.23 -4.09
N LYS A 137 8.83 -1.15 -2.82
CA LYS A 137 9.72 -2.11 -2.16
C LYS A 137 9.12 -2.56 -0.84
N PHE A 138 9.33 -3.82 -0.53
CA PHE A 138 8.92 -4.40 0.74
C PHE A 138 9.97 -5.38 1.23
N SER A 139 10.23 -5.38 2.54
CA SER A 139 11.00 -6.43 3.19
C SER A 139 10.40 -6.73 4.56
N ILE A 140 10.44 -8.01 4.95
CA ILE A 140 10.07 -8.47 6.28
C ILE A 140 11.16 -9.40 6.80
N LEU A 141 11.67 -9.08 7.98
CA LEU A 141 12.57 -9.91 8.75
C LEU A 141 11.74 -10.65 9.80
N CYS A 142 11.86 -11.94 9.82
CA CYS A 142 11.31 -12.84 10.83
C CYS A 142 12.45 -13.41 11.68
N THR A 143 12.13 -14.12 12.76
CA THR A 143 13.13 -14.67 13.68
C THR A 143 14.07 -15.71 13.06
N GLU A 144 13.64 -16.38 12.00
CA GLU A 144 14.37 -17.48 11.33
C GLU A 144 14.73 -17.19 9.87
N GLY A 145 14.25 -16.05 9.31
CA GLY A 145 14.50 -15.73 7.91
C GLY A 145 13.94 -14.39 7.49
N MET A 146 14.07 -14.06 6.21
CA MET A 146 13.58 -12.80 5.65
C MET A 146 13.06 -12.96 4.24
N ILE A 147 12.18 -12.05 3.84
CA ILE A 147 11.72 -11.89 2.45
C ILE A 147 11.95 -10.44 2.04
N SER A 148 12.41 -10.25 0.80
CA SER A 148 12.50 -8.93 0.16
C SER A 148 11.81 -8.97 -1.19
N LEU A 149 11.01 -7.95 -1.48
CA LEU A 149 10.32 -7.75 -2.75
C LEU A 149 10.73 -6.39 -3.33
N ASP A 150 11.04 -6.35 -4.61
CA ASP A 150 11.15 -5.12 -5.39
C ASP A 150 10.14 -5.20 -6.54
N LEU A 151 9.09 -4.41 -6.42
CA LEU A 151 7.99 -4.34 -7.37
C LEU A 151 8.11 -3.13 -8.31
N SER A 152 9.11 -2.27 -8.07
CA SER A 152 9.36 -1.07 -8.87
C SER A 152 9.92 -1.39 -10.26
N GLY A 153 10.65 -2.47 -10.36
CA GLY A 153 11.32 -2.86 -11.59
C GLY A 153 11.56 -4.35 -11.56
N HIS A 154 10.49 -5.12 -11.71
CA HIS A 154 10.57 -6.58 -11.66
C HIS A 154 11.42 -7.21 -12.77
N ASN A 155 12.16 -6.41 -13.55
CA ASN A 155 13.13 -6.83 -14.58
C ASN A 155 12.60 -7.88 -15.57
N LEU A 156 11.27 -7.97 -15.74
CA LEU A 156 10.64 -8.93 -16.63
C LEU A 156 10.58 -8.42 -18.08
N ILE A 157 10.39 -7.10 -18.23
CA ILE A 157 10.32 -6.43 -19.53
C ILE A 157 11.09 -5.12 -19.43
N HIS A 158 11.99 -4.89 -20.39
CA HIS A 158 12.62 -3.60 -20.64
C HIS A 158 12.25 -3.15 -22.03
N GLU A 159 11.55 -2.05 -22.13
CA GLU A 159 11.25 -1.37 -23.37
C GLU A 159 12.18 -0.18 -23.52
N VAL A 160 12.93 -0.14 -24.59
CA VAL A 160 13.88 0.96 -24.88
C VAL A 160 13.53 1.52 -26.25
N THR A 161 13.27 2.81 -26.30
CA THR A 161 13.07 3.58 -27.54
C THR A 161 14.14 4.65 -27.66
N GLU A 162 14.17 5.39 -28.76
CA GLU A 162 15.06 6.54 -28.93
C GLU A 162 14.80 7.65 -27.89
N GLU A 163 13.60 7.69 -27.29
CA GLU A 163 13.20 8.76 -26.37
C GLU A 163 13.35 8.38 -24.90
N ARG A 164 13.18 7.08 -24.56
CA ARG A 164 13.18 6.65 -23.13
C ARG A 164 13.45 5.17 -22.95
N ALA A 165 13.90 4.82 -21.74
CA ALA A 165 13.84 3.48 -21.19
C ALA A 165 12.63 3.37 -20.25
N TYR A 166 11.90 2.27 -20.32
CA TYR A 166 10.67 2.04 -19.55
C TYR A 166 10.51 0.57 -19.17
N THR A 167 10.01 0.31 -17.98
CA THR A 167 9.65 -1.03 -17.50
C THR A 167 8.15 -1.06 -17.23
N PRO A 168 7.33 -1.63 -18.12
CA PRO A 168 5.87 -1.69 -17.94
C PRO A 168 5.52 -2.54 -16.72
N ASP A 169 4.57 -2.05 -15.91
CA ASP A 169 4.06 -2.79 -14.76
C ASP A 169 2.94 -3.76 -15.18
N ILE A 170 3.33 -4.99 -15.46
CA ILE A 170 2.40 -6.05 -15.89
C ILE A 170 1.69 -6.73 -14.71
N LEU A 171 2.09 -6.45 -13.46
CA LEU A 171 1.46 -7.04 -12.27
C LEU A 171 0.22 -6.26 -11.84
N VAL A 172 0.17 -4.95 -12.08
CA VAL A 172 -0.99 -4.11 -11.75
C VAL A 172 -2.13 -4.35 -12.72
N SER A 173 -1.85 -4.22 -14.03
CA SER A 173 -2.84 -4.52 -15.07
C SER A 173 -2.16 -4.85 -16.40
N ASN A 174 -2.61 -5.89 -17.05
CA ASN A 174 -2.14 -6.27 -18.38
C ASN A 174 -3.22 -7.06 -19.13
N TYR A 175 -3.19 -7.03 -20.46
CA TYR A 175 -4.00 -7.91 -21.29
C TYR A 175 -3.24 -9.17 -21.65
N VAL A 176 -3.84 -10.32 -21.36
CA VAL A 176 -3.39 -11.63 -21.85
C VAL A 176 -4.48 -12.11 -22.82
N PHE A 177 -4.20 -12.02 -24.11
CA PHE A 177 -5.21 -12.11 -25.18
C PHE A 177 -6.35 -11.11 -24.92
N ASP A 178 -7.59 -11.57 -24.85
CA ASP A 178 -8.78 -10.73 -24.66
C ASP A 178 -9.16 -10.51 -23.19
N ARG A 179 -8.30 -10.89 -22.23
CA ARG A 179 -8.62 -10.83 -20.79
C ARG A 179 -7.68 -9.90 -20.05
N CYS A 180 -8.28 -8.96 -19.33
CA CYS A 180 -7.53 -8.19 -18.33
C CYS A 180 -7.04 -9.11 -17.20
N LYS A 181 -5.78 -8.97 -16.85
CA LYS A 181 -5.09 -9.65 -15.77
C LYS A 181 -4.35 -8.62 -14.90
N GLY A 182 -3.93 -9.05 -13.73
CA GLY A 182 -3.22 -8.22 -12.75
C GLY A 182 -4.05 -8.00 -11.50
N LEU A 183 -3.38 -7.54 -10.45
CA LEU A 183 -3.94 -7.45 -9.10
C LEU A 183 -5.24 -6.63 -9.02
N SER A 184 -5.34 -5.54 -9.78
CA SER A 184 -6.53 -4.67 -9.82
C SER A 184 -7.78 -5.36 -10.40
N TYR A 185 -7.59 -6.28 -11.34
CA TYR A 185 -8.68 -7.05 -11.92
C TYR A 185 -9.01 -8.30 -11.12
N GLU A 186 -8.00 -8.94 -10.54
CA GLU A 186 -8.21 -10.14 -9.73
C GLU A 186 -8.93 -9.81 -8.41
N SER A 187 -8.70 -8.64 -7.82
CA SER A 187 -9.44 -8.20 -6.63
C SER A 187 -10.93 -7.97 -6.93
N ILE A 188 -11.24 -7.30 -8.05
CA ILE A 188 -12.63 -7.06 -8.48
C ILE A 188 -13.32 -8.38 -8.83
N ARG A 189 -12.61 -9.29 -9.50
CA ARG A 189 -13.13 -10.63 -9.84
C ARG A 189 -13.44 -11.43 -8.58
N ASP A 190 -12.50 -11.52 -7.62
CA ASP A 190 -12.73 -12.20 -6.35
C ASP A 190 -13.91 -11.58 -5.57
N PHE A 191 -14.07 -10.24 -5.63
CA PHE A 191 -15.24 -9.57 -5.04
C PHE A 191 -16.55 -10.08 -5.66
N VAL A 192 -16.64 -10.13 -6.99
CA VAL A 192 -17.85 -10.59 -7.70
C VAL A 192 -18.11 -12.07 -7.42
N ASP A 193 -17.08 -12.92 -7.51
CA ASP A 193 -17.20 -14.36 -7.25
C ASP A 193 -17.69 -14.62 -5.82
N ARG A 194 -17.12 -13.92 -4.83
CA ARG A 194 -17.55 -14.04 -3.42
C ARG A 194 -18.94 -13.49 -3.16
N LEU A 195 -19.33 -12.45 -3.91
CA LEU A 195 -20.70 -11.92 -3.83
C LEU A 195 -21.72 -12.95 -4.33
N VAL A 196 -21.43 -13.56 -5.48
CA VAL A 196 -22.28 -14.61 -6.09
C VAL A 196 -22.34 -15.86 -5.21
N ASP A 197 -21.19 -16.30 -4.70
CA ASP A 197 -21.10 -17.50 -3.85
C ASP A 197 -21.58 -17.28 -2.40
N GLY A 198 -21.92 -16.06 -2.00
CA GLY A 198 -22.29 -15.73 -0.63
C GLY A 198 -21.14 -15.84 0.39
N LYS A 199 -19.88 -15.87 -0.07
CA LYS A 199 -18.68 -16.01 0.79
C LYS A 199 -18.26 -14.67 1.39
N GLU A 200 -17.61 -14.71 2.57
CA GLU A 200 -17.00 -13.51 3.17
C GLU A 200 -15.90 -12.91 2.28
N PHE A 201 -15.83 -11.58 2.24
CA PHE A 201 -14.77 -10.88 1.51
C PHE A 201 -13.42 -11.04 2.19
N ARG A 202 -12.33 -11.05 1.39
CA ARG A 202 -10.96 -11.19 1.92
C ARG A 202 -10.47 -9.93 2.64
N VAL A 203 -11.00 -8.77 2.28
CA VAL A 203 -10.82 -7.52 2.99
C VAL A 203 -12.16 -7.16 3.61
N THR A 204 -12.25 -7.26 4.92
CA THR A 204 -13.47 -6.94 5.65
C THR A 204 -13.61 -5.42 5.82
N LEU A 205 -14.83 -4.94 6.11
CA LEU A 205 -15.02 -3.55 6.50
C LEU A 205 -14.27 -3.20 7.78
N GLU A 206 -14.08 -4.17 8.66
CA GLU A 206 -13.31 -3.97 9.89
C GLU A 206 -11.81 -3.80 9.61
N ASP A 207 -11.24 -4.58 8.68
CA ASP A 207 -9.86 -4.37 8.21
C ASP A 207 -9.68 -2.96 7.65
N ALA A 208 -10.60 -2.54 6.79
CA ALA A 208 -10.57 -1.21 6.18
C ALA A 208 -10.74 -0.10 7.23
N ARG A 209 -11.63 -0.28 8.21
CA ARG A 209 -11.82 0.66 9.33
C ARG A 209 -10.55 0.81 10.15
N LYS A 210 -9.94 -0.30 10.54
CA LYS A 210 -8.69 -0.30 11.31
C LYS A 210 -7.54 0.37 10.54
N THR A 211 -7.42 0.08 9.25
CA THR A 211 -6.45 0.76 8.39
C THR A 211 -6.71 2.26 8.34
N ALA A 212 -7.96 2.70 8.18
CA ALA A 212 -8.31 4.12 8.14
C ALA A 212 -8.01 4.85 9.47
N LEU A 213 -8.31 4.23 10.61
CA LEU A 213 -8.00 4.81 11.93
C LEU A 213 -6.51 4.98 12.14
N ALA A 214 -5.70 4.00 11.75
CA ALA A 214 -4.26 4.13 11.84
C ALA A 214 -3.70 5.18 10.85
N ILE A 215 -4.28 5.37 9.66
CA ILE A 215 -3.93 6.47 8.75
C ILE A 215 -4.25 7.83 9.38
N ILE A 216 -5.37 7.96 10.07
CA ILE A 216 -5.71 9.20 10.82
C ILE A 216 -4.66 9.48 11.89
N ALA A 217 -4.28 8.47 12.68
CA ALA A 217 -3.23 8.60 13.70
C ALA A 217 -1.86 8.98 13.10
N ILE A 218 -1.51 8.47 11.91
CA ILE A 218 -0.30 8.86 11.18
C ILE A 218 -0.34 10.34 10.80
N HIS A 219 -1.48 10.83 10.31
CA HIS A 219 -1.65 12.25 10.01
C HIS A 219 -1.50 13.11 11.27
N GLU A 220 -2.17 12.72 12.35
CA GLU A 220 -2.10 13.44 13.64
C GLU A 220 -0.66 13.49 14.16
N SER A 221 0.04 12.35 14.10
CA SER A 221 1.46 12.29 14.49
C SER A 221 2.33 13.23 13.67
N ALA A 222 2.12 13.28 12.36
CA ALA A 222 2.87 14.16 11.46
C ALA A 222 2.54 15.65 11.63
N GLU A 223 1.38 16.00 12.19
CA GLU A 223 1.01 17.39 12.53
C GLU A 223 1.54 17.80 13.90
N THR A 224 1.43 16.93 14.89
CA THR A 224 1.79 17.23 16.28
C THR A 224 3.29 17.01 16.57
N GLY A 225 3.97 16.20 15.75
CA GLY A 225 5.34 15.74 16.02
C GLY A 225 5.46 14.75 17.18
N MET A 226 4.34 14.17 17.62
CA MET A 226 4.28 13.25 18.77
C MET A 226 3.88 11.84 18.32
N PRO A 227 4.32 10.79 19.02
CA PRO A 227 3.77 9.45 18.85
C PRO A 227 2.28 9.43 19.23
N ILE A 228 1.45 8.73 18.44
CA ILE A 228 0.00 8.60 18.66
C ILE A 228 -0.34 7.11 18.82
N GLU A 229 -1.05 6.77 19.89
CA GLU A 229 -1.67 5.45 20.08
C GLU A 229 -2.90 5.35 19.15
N VAL A 230 -3.11 4.16 18.58
CA VAL A 230 -4.26 3.93 17.68
C VAL A 230 -5.42 3.35 18.46
N GLU A 231 -6.53 4.05 18.51
CA GLU A 231 -7.78 3.61 19.12
C GLU A 231 -8.72 3.00 18.07
N TYR A 232 -9.18 1.75 18.30
CA TYR A 232 -10.02 1.00 17.37
C TYR A 232 -11.49 0.94 17.74
#